data_3fd2adba4589e446688f65a7a82e37f9
#
_entry.id   3fd2adba4589e446688f65a7a82e37f9
#
_cell.length_a   1.000
_cell.length_b   1.000
_cell.length_c   1.000
_cell.angle_alpha   90.00
_cell.angle_beta   90.00
_cell.angle_gamma   90.00
#
_symmetry.space_group_name_H-M   'P 1'
#
loop_
_entity.id
_entity.type
_entity.pdbx_description
1 polymer ?
#
loop_
_entity_poly.entity_id
_entity_poly.type
_entity_poly.pdbx_seq_one_letter_code
_entity_poly.pdbx_strand_id
1 'polypeptide(L)'
;MLEKIVRQIIDGRDISRKEAEFLIDVDLQQLKQAANQIREYFCGNDFDLCSIINGKSGRCSEDCKYCGQSIHYQTKIKVYDLLEKEIIEDIAVYNANQGVGRFSIVTSGRYLSDEEFSKIIEIYQYLNNRVKISLCASLGLLNLEQFNELKAVGVKRYHNNLET
;
A
#
# COMPACT_ATOMS: atom_id res chain seq x y z
N MET A 1 -25.36 19.41 -12.71
CA MET A 1 -23.91 19.34 -13.00
C MET A 1 -23.30 18.04 -12.48
N LEU A 2 -23.57 17.66 -11.23
CA LEU A 2 -23.03 16.42 -10.62
C LEU A 2 -23.31 15.15 -11.44
N GLU A 3 -24.55 14.90 -11.85
CA GLU A 3 -24.91 13.75 -12.70
C GLU A 3 -24.15 13.70 -14.04
N LYS A 4 -23.88 14.88 -14.63
CA LYS A 4 -23.09 14.96 -15.85
C LYS A 4 -21.64 14.50 -15.59
N ILE A 5 -21.06 14.91 -14.47
CA ILE A 5 -19.71 14.49 -14.05
C ILE A 5 -19.66 12.97 -13.84
N VAL A 6 -20.66 12.39 -13.16
CA VAL A 6 -20.76 10.94 -12.97
C VAL A 6 -20.75 10.20 -14.31
N ARG A 7 -21.59 10.62 -15.27
CA ARG A 7 -21.63 10.01 -16.61
C ARG A 7 -20.32 10.14 -17.35
N GLN A 8 -19.67 11.33 -17.29
CA GLN A 8 -18.37 11.55 -17.90
C GLN A 8 -17.29 10.58 -17.37
N ILE A 9 -17.26 10.33 -16.05
CA ILE A 9 -16.33 9.40 -15.44
C ILE A 9 -16.64 7.96 -15.87
N ILE A 10 -17.91 7.58 -15.89
CA ILE A 10 -18.36 6.25 -16.37
C ILE A 10 -17.96 6.03 -17.83
N ASP A 11 -18.03 7.09 -18.67
CA ASP A 11 -17.60 7.06 -20.06
C ASP A 11 -16.06 7.10 -20.23
N GLY A 12 -15.27 7.02 -19.14
CA GLY A 12 -13.80 6.99 -19.16
C GLY A 12 -13.13 8.34 -19.34
N ARG A 13 -13.82 9.45 -19.04
CA ARG A 13 -13.27 10.80 -19.11
C ARG A 13 -12.93 11.35 -17.74
N ASP A 14 -11.76 11.96 -17.63
CA ASP A 14 -11.33 12.66 -16.42
C ASP A 14 -12.17 13.94 -16.18
N ILE A 15 -12.24 14.33 -14.90
CA ILE A 15 -12.83 15.62 -14.51
C ILE A 15 -11.84 16.75 -14.75
N SER A 16 -12.36 17.90 -15.21
CA SER A 16 -11.59 19.12 -15.30
C SER A 16 -11.39 19.77 -13.93
N ARG A 17 -10.40 20.67 -13.83
CA ARG A 17 -10.17 21.47 -12.62
C ARG A 17 -11.41 22.23 -12.18
N LYS A 18 -12.18 22.83 -13.11
CA LYS A 18 -13.42 23.55 -12.80
C LYS A 18 -14.51 22.62 -12.22
N GLU A 19 -14.59 21.41 -12.73
CA GLU A 19 -15.53 20.41 -12.18
C GLU A 19 -15.08 19.94 -10.81
N ALA A 20 -13.77 19.77 -10.56
CA ALA A 20 -13.26 19.47 -9.24
C ALA A 20 -13.52 20.60 -8.24
N GLU A 21 -13.33 21.86 -8.63
CA GLU A 21 -13.67 23.03 -7.81
C GLU A 21 -15.18 23.08 -7.49
N PHE A 22 -16.04 22.77 -8.45
CA PHE A 22 -17.49 22.66 -8.20
C PHE A 22 -17.84 21.58 -7.17
N LEU A 23 -17.13 20.44 -7.15
CA LEU A 23 -17.41 19.35 -6.21
C LEU A 23 -17.16 19.72 -4.75
N ILE A 24 -16.32 20.72 -4.47
CA ILE A 24 -16.03 21.21 -3.11
C ILE A 24 -17.30 21.76 -2.44
N ASP A 25 -18.18 22.40 -3.21
CA ASP A 25 -19.39 23.06 -2.71
C ASP A 25 -20.65 22.17 -2.82
N VAL A 26 -20.51 20.93 -3.30
CA VAL A 26 -21.63 20.00 -3.42
C VAL A 26 -21.98 19.43 -2.04
N ASP A 27 -23.29 19.31 -1.76
CA ASP A 27 -23.78 18.65 -0.55
C ASP A 27 -23.14 17.26 -0.38
N LEU A 28 -22.66 16.98 0.82
CA LEU A 28 -21.88 15.76 1.11
C LEU A 28 -22.66 14.47 0.83
N GLN A 29 -24.00 14.47 1.05
CA GLN A 29 -24.79 13.26 0.80
C GLN A 29 -24.96 13.00 -0.69
N GLN A 30 -25.17 14.06 -1.48
CA GLN A 30 -25.22 13.95 -2.94
C GLN A 30 -23.87 13.50 -3.51
N LEU A 31 -22.76 14.04 -2.99
CA LEU A 31 -21.42 13.66 -3.39
C LEU A 31 -21.12 12.18 -3.08
N LYS A 32 -21.49 11.70 -1.89
CA LYS A 32 -21.38 10.28 -1.51
C LYS A 32 -22.19 9.36 -2.43
N GLN A 33 -23.42 9.74 -2.76
CA GLN A 33 -24.27 8.96 -3.67
C GLN A 33 -23.65 8.88 -5.06
N ALA A 34 -23.16 10.00 -5.60
CA ALA A 34 -22.48 10.06 -6.89
C ALA A 34 -21.18 9.21 -6.92
N ALA A 35 -20.37 9.32 -5.88
CA ALA A 35 -19.16 8.51 -5.74
C ALA A 35 -19.47 7.01 -5.65
N ASN A 36 -20.55 6.64 -4.91
CA ASN A 36 -20.98 5.25 -4.82
C ASN A 36 -21.49 4.69 -6.15
N GLN A 37 -22.20 5.47 -6.96
CA GLN A 37 -22.63 5.06 -8.30
C GLN A 37 -21.42 4.72 -9.20
N ILE A 38 -20.36 5.55 -9.13
CA ILE A 38 -19.11 5.31 -9.88
C ILE A 38 -18.43 4.04 -9.37
N ARG A 39 -18.33 3.89 -8.04
CA ARG A 39 -17.76 2.68 -7.43
C ARG A 39 -18.52 1.42 -7.85
N GLU A 40 -19.85 1.45 -7.77
CA GLU A 40 -20.70 0.30 -8.16
C GLU A 40 -20.52 -0.07 -9.63
N TYR A 41 -20.39 0.92 -10.50
CA TYR A 41 -20.18 0.68 -11.92
C TYR A 41 -18.84 -0.02 -12.21
N PHE A 42 -17.74 0.44 -11.59
CA PHE A 42 -16.40 -0.09 -11.87
C PHE A 42 -15.99 -1.29 -11.00
N CYS A 43 -16.50 -1.38 -9.79
CA CYS A 43 -16.07 -2.38 -8.80
C CYS A 43 -17.19 -3.35 -8.39
N GLY A 44 -18.45 -3.09 -8.78
CA GLY A 44 -19.57 -3.92 -8.33
C GLY A 44 -19.66 -3.98 -6.80
N ASN A 45 -19.93 -5.16 -6.28
CA ASN A 45 -19.97 -5.46 -4.84
C ASN A 45 -18.72 -6.21 -4.34
N ASP A 46 -17.66 -6.22 -5.14
CA ASP A 46 -16.42 -6.88 -4.75
C ASP A 46 -15.74 -6.12 -3.60
N PHE A 47 -15.27 -6.88 -2.62
CA PHE A 47 -14.54 -6.37 -1.48
C PHE A 47 -13.07 -6.77 -1.58
N ASP A 48 -12.21 -5.79 -1.82
CA ASP A 48 -10.79 -6.00 -2.05
C ASP A 48 -10.02 -5.99 -0.72
N LEU A 49 -9.72 -7.17 -0.20
CA LEU A 49 -8.96 -7.34 1.03
C LEU A 49 -7.47 -7.15 0.79
N CYS A 50 -6.84 -6.38 1.68
CA CYS A 50 -5.40 -6.17 1.71
C CYS A 50 -4.87 -6.44 3.12
N SER A 51 -3.78 -7.17 3.22
CA SER A 51 -3.08 -7.44 4.47
C SER A 51 -1.64 -6.93 4.42
N ILE A 52 -1.07 -6.66 5.58
CA ILE A 52 0.33 -6.26 5.73
C ILE A 52 1.03 -7.15 6.75
N ILE A 53 2.35 -7.29 6.57
CA ILE A 53 3.25 -7.75 7.63
C ILE A 53 4.24 -6.63 7.96
N ASN A 54 4.47 -6.39 9.25
CA ASN A 54 5.56 -5.54 9.70
C ASN A 54 6.86 -6.36 9.60
N GLY A 55 7.54 -6.27 8.46
CA GLY A 55 8.73 -7.08 8.15
C GLY A 55 9.98 -6.66 8.91
N LYS A 56 10.05 -5.40 9.37
CA LYS A 56 11.10 -4.83 10.22
C LYS A 56 10.47 -3.81 11.15
N SER A 57 10.84 -3.80 12.43
CA SER A 57 10.18 -2.97 13.43
C SER A 57 11.15 -2.19 14.30
N GLY A 58 10.77 -0.94 14.57
CA GLY A 58 11.51 -0.03 15.45
C GLY A 58 12.73 0.61 14.80
N ARG A 59 13.50 1.34 15.59
CA ARG A 59 14.77 2.01 15.21
C ARG A 59 14.68 2.95 14.01
N CYS A 60 13.49 3.52 13.71
CA CYS A 60 13.34 4.49 12.65
C CYS A 60 13.97 5.83 13.06
N SER A 61 14.84 6.39 12.22
CA SER A 61 15.52 7.67 12.46
C SER A 61 14.61 8.89 12.29
N GLU A 62 13.44 8.72 11.69
CA GLU A 62 12.53 9.81 11.41
C GLU A 62 11.70 10.19 12.63
N ASP A 63 11.37 11.50 12.74
CA ASP A 63 10.61 12.10 13.86
C ASP A 63 9.12 12.33 13.49
N CYS A 64 8.47 11.40 12.83
CA CYS A 64 7.04 11.50 12.54
C CYS A 64 6.21 11.48 13.82
N LYS A 65 5.46 12.56 14.08
CA LYS A 65 4.86 12.89 15.39
C LYS A 65 3.95 11.83 16.02
N TYR A 66 3.37 10.95 15.23
CA TYR A 66 2.44 9.91 15.67
C TYR A 66 3.00 8.48 15.51
N CYS A 67 4.23 8.33 15.01
CA CYS A 67 4.76 7.01 14.64
C CYS A 67 5.48 6.34 15.81
N GLY A 68 4.96 5.19 16.25
CA GLY A 68 5.58 4.39 17.31
C GLY A 68 6.90 3.72 16.93
N GLN A 69 7.29 3.73 15.65
CA GLN A 69 8.55 3.13 15.16
C GLN A 69 9.78 4.03 15.34
N SER A 70 9.56 5.34 15.64
CA SER A 70 10.61 6.33 15.78
C SER A 70 11.48 6.10 17.03
N ILE A 71 12.80 6.33 16.91
CA ILE A 71 13.73 6.33 18.05
C ILE A 71 13.54 7.54 18.98
N HIS A 72 12.83 8.57 18.53
CA HIS A 72 12.58 9.81 19.28
C HIS A 72 11.48 9.65 20.34
N TYR A 73 10.71 8.55 20.31
CA TYR A 73 9.61 8.31 21.23
C TYR A 73 9.78 7.02 22.02
N GLN A 74 9.43 7.07 23.31
CA GLN A 74 9.40 5.89 24.16
C GLN A 74 8.09 5.14 23.95
N THR A 75 8.09 4.16 23.07
CA THR A 75 6.95 3.30 22.79
C THR A 75 7.22 1.86 23.20
N LYS A 76 6.16 1.11 23.54
CA LYS A 76 6.27 -0.31 23.95
C LYS A 76 6.15 -1.27 22.76
N ILE A 77 6.68 -0.89 21.59
CA ILE A 77 6.68 -1.77 20.41
C ILE A 77 7.76 -2.86 20.53
N LYS A 78 7.52 -4.00 19.90
CA LYS A 78 8.58 -4.98 19.71
C LYS A 78 9.53 -4.48 18.63
N VAL A 79 10.83 -4.50 18.92
CA VAL A 79 11.90 -4.09 17.99
C VAL A 79 12.57 -5.35 17.46
N TYR A 80 12.66 -5.48 16.14
CA TYR A 80 13.34 -6.58 15.45
C TYR A 80 13.83 -6.16 14.07
N ASP A 81 14.86 -6.83 13.62
CA ASP A 81 15.43 -6.65 12.29
C ASP A 81 14.53 -7.31 11.22
N LEU A 82 14.95 -7.32 9.97
CA LEU A 82 14.16 -7.90 8.89
C LEU A 82 13.86 -9.37 9.19
N LEU A 83 12.57 -9.72 9.14
CA LEU A 83 12.09 -11.08 9.38
C LEU A 83 12.62 -12.06 8.30
N GLU A 84 12.80 -13.30 8.71
CA GLU A 84 13.16 -14.38 7.80
C GLU A 84 12.02 -14.68 6.81
N LYS A 85 12.39 -15.13 5.61
CA LYS A 85 11.45 -15.36 4.51
C LYS A 85 10.37 -16.38 4.82
N GLU A 86 10.71 -17.39 5.63
CA GLU A 86 9.78 -18.44 6.05
C GLU A 86 8.64 -17.88 6.90
N ILE A 87 8.93 -16.96 7.81
CA ILE A 87 7.92 -16.29 8.65
C ILE A 87 6.98 -15.45 7.78
N ILE A 88 7.55 -14.74 6.79
CA ILE A 88 6.78 -13.90 5.87
C ILE A 88 5.91 -14.78 4.97
N GLU A 89 6.44 -15.92 4.48
CA GLU A 89 5.69 -16.88 3.67
C GLU A 89 4.50 -17.45 4.43
N ASP A 90 4.69 -17.91 5.66
CA ASP A 90 3.61 -18.49 6.48
C ASP A 90 2.43 -17.52 6.62
N ILE A 91 2.73 -16.25 6.87
CA ILE A 91 1.71 -15.21 6.99
C ILE A 91 1.08 -14.89 5.63
N ALA A 92 1.85 -14.85 4.54
CA ALA A 92 1.34 -14.60 3.20
C ALA A 92 0.41 -15.75 2.76
N VAL A 93 0.79 -17.01 2.99
CA VAL A 93 -0.02 -18.21 2.71
C VAL A 93 -1.30 -18.19 3.53
N TYR A 94 -1.22 -17.89 4.83
CA TYR A 94 -2.40 -17.76 5.68
C TYR A 94 -3.40 -16.75 5.11
N ASN A 95 -2.91 -15.54 4.76
CA ASN A 95 -3.77 -14.49 4.19
C ASN A 95 -4.37 -14.90 2.84
N ALA A 96 -3.59 -15.50 1.95
CA ALA A 96 -4.07 -16.00 0.67
C ALA A 96 -5.21 -17.01 0.85
N ASN A 97 -5.08 -17.93 1.81
CA ASN A 97 -6.10 -18.92 2.13
C ASN A 97 -7.38 -18.32 2.75
N GLN A 98 -7.29 -17.12 3.33
CA GLN A 98 -8.46 -16.35 3.81
C GLN A 98 -9.12 -15.50 2.71
N GLY A 99 -8.65 -15.59 1.46
CA GLY A 99 -9.20 -14.83 0.34
C GLY A 99 -8.68 -13.37 0.26
N VAL A 100 -7.58 -13.05 0.95
CA VAL A 100 -6.92 -11.75 0.85
C VAL A 100 -6.28 -11.62 -0.53
N GLY A 101 -6.67 -10.57 -1.28
CA GLY A 101 -6.21 -10.33 -2.65
C GLY A 101 -4.80 -9.74 -2.72
N ARG A 102 -4.36 -9.00 -1.69
CA ARG A 102 -3.08 -8.31 -1.67
C ARG A 102 -2.36 -8.45 -0.34
N PHE A 103 -1.03 -8.59 -0.41
CA PHE A 103 -0.16 -8.70 0.75
C PHE A 103 1.03 -7.76 0.60
N SER A 104 1.32 -6.96 1.63
CA SER A 104 2.42 -5.99 1.63
C SER A 104 3.42 -6.27 2.74
N ILE A 105 4.70 -6.26 2.40
CA ILE A 105 5.76 -6.16 3.40
C ILE A 105 5.98 -4.68 3.69
N VAL A 106 5.90 -4.32 4.98
CA VAL A 106 6.13 -2.96 5.49
C VAL A 106 7.35 -2.98 6.38
N THR A 107 8.25 -2.02 6.24
CA THR A 107 9.44 -1.91 7.10
C THR A 107 9.49 -0.56 7.80
N SER A 108 9.98 -0.54 9.02
CA SER A 108 10.40 0.69 9.69
C SER A 108 11.67 1.25 9.05
N GLY A 109 11.86 2.56 9.14
CA GLY A 109 13.04 3.25 8.60
C GLY A 109 12.73 4.12 7.40
N ARG A 110 13.57 5.15 7.20
CA ARG A 110 13.48 6.04 6.04
C ARG A 110 13.84 5.30 4.74
N TYR A 111 14.78 4.38 4.82
CA TYR A 111 15.24 3.49 3.74
C TYR A 111 15.85 2.23 4.34
N LEU A 112 15.98 1.21 3.54
CA LEU A 112 16.72 0.00 3.87
C LEU A 112 18.20 0.16 3.50
N SER A 113 19.08 -0.54 4.20
CA SER A 113 20.46 -0.72 3.73
C SER A 113 20.49 -1.57 2.46
N ASP A 114 21.59 -1.53 1.70
CA ASP A 114 21.74 -2.32 0.48
C ASP A 114 21.62 -3.83 0.77
N GLU A 115 22.16 -4.29 1.92
CA GLU A 115 22.04 -5.67 2.37
C GLU A 115 20.58 -6.05 2.67
N GLU A 116 19.84 -5.19 3.39
CA GLU A 116 18.43 -5.41 3.71
C GLU A 116 17.58 -5.39 2.45
N PHE A 117 17.87 -4.48 1.51
CA PHE A 117 17.16 -4.40 0.25
C PHE A 117 17.38 -5.66 -0.60
N SER A 118 18.63 -6.16 -0.69
CA SER A 118 18.93 -7.41 -1.38
C SER A 118 18.14 -8.59 -0.79
N LYS A 119 18.06 -8.70 0.54
CA LYS A 119 17.23 -9.71 1.22
C LYS A 119 15.74 -9.56 0.89
N ILE A 120 15.23 -8.34 0.82
CA ILE A 120 13.84 -8.09 0.44
C ILE A 120 13.56 -8.56 -1.00
N ILE A 121 14.46 -8.33 -1.93
CA ILE A 121 14.33 -8.82 -3.32
C ILE A 121 14.26 -10.35 -3.34
N GLU A 122 15.15 -11.04 -2.60
CA GLU A 122 15.10 -12.51 -2.47
C GLU A 122 13.77 -12.99 -1.88
N ILE A 123 13.26 -12.32 -0.84
CA ILE A 123 11.96 -12.64 -0.22
C ILE A 123 10.82 -12.48 -1.23
N TYR A 124 10.76 -11.37 -1.98
CA TYR A 124 9.71 -11.16 -2.97
C TYR A 124 9.79 -12.17 -4.13
N GLN A 125 10.98 -12.47 -4.62
CA GLN A 125 11.18 -13.50 -5.63
C GLN A 125 10.70 -14.88 -5.14
N TYR A 126 11.00 -15.21 -3.90
CA TYR A 126 10.60 -16.45 -3.26
C TYR A 126 9.06 -16.52 -3.11
N LEU A 127 8.41 -15.46 -2.61
CA LEU A 127 6.96 -15.39 -2.44
C LEU A 127 6.21 -15.43 -3.79
N ASN A 128 6.69 -14.69 -4.79
CA ASN A 128 6.05 -14.62 -6.10
C ASN A 128 5.94 -15.99 -6.79
N ASN A 129 6.87 -16.89 -6.50
CA ASN A 129 6.88 -18.24 -7.06
C ASN A 129 6.02 -19.26 -6.26
N ARG A 130 5.61 -18.92 -5.05
CA ARG A 130 5.00 -19.88 -4.11
C ARG A 130 3.59 -19.51 -3.67
N VAL A 131 3.26 -18.24 -3.58
CA VAL A 131 2.00 -17.77 -3.01
C VAL A 131 1.17 -17.05 -4.06
N LYS A 132 -0.08 -17.47 -4.25
CA LYS A 132 -1.02 -16.82 -5.17
C LYS A 132 -1.68 -15.61 -4.50
N ILE A 133 -0.94 -14.54 -4.32
CA ILE A 133 -1.41 -13.26 -3.77
C ILE A 133 -0.70 -12.12 -4.49
N SER A 134 -1.38 -10.99 -4.68
CA SER A 134 -0.74 -9.82 -5.30
C SER A 134 0.21 -9.15 -4.30
N LEU A 135 1.48 -9.05 -4.66
CA LEU A 135 2.53 -8.52 -3.78
C LEU A 135 2.61 -7.00 -3.86
N CYS A 136 2.66 -6.38 -2.70
CA CYS A 136 2.85 -4.94 -2.50
C CYS A 136 4.04 -4.69 -1.57
N ALA A 137 4.58 -3.46 -1.57
CA ALA A 137 5.71 -3.08 -0.72
C ALA A 137 5.53 -1.68 -0.14
N SER A 138 6.06 -1.47 1.09
CA SER A 138 6.24 -0.17 1.73
C SER A 138 7.55 -0.20 2.52
N LEU A 139 8.64 0.26 1.89
CA LEU A 139 10.02 0.06 2.34
C LEU A 139 10.76 1.40 2.55
N GLY A 140 10.02 2.50 2.68
CA GLY A 140 10.58 3.84 2.76
C GLY A 140 10.95 4.42 1.39
N LEU A 141 11.99 5.24 1.32
CA LEU A 141 12.44 5.88 0.08
C LEU A 141 13.30 4.93 -0.74
N LEU A 142 12.99 4.83 -2.03
CA LEU A 142 13.73 4.02 -3.00
C LEU A 142 14.15 4.87 -4.19
N ASN A 143 15.23 4.48 -4.85
CA ASN A 143 15.64 5.01 -6.14
C ASN A 143 14.97 4.25 -7.31
N LEU A 144 15.17 4.74 -8.53
CA LEU A 144 14.55 4.16 -9.73
C LEU A 144 15.00 2.71 -10.00
N GLU A 145 16.26 2.40 -9.73
CA GLU A 145 16.82 1.06 -9.92
C GLU A 145 16.14 0.06 -8.98
N GLN A 146 16.03 0.39 -7.69
CA GLN A 146 15.34 -0.41 -6.68
C GLN A 146 13.85 -0.63 -7.02
N PHE A 147 13.16 0.40 -7.58
CA PHE A 147 11.79 0.21 -8.08
C PHE A 147 11.72 -0.80 -9.23
N ASN A 148 12.67 -0.76 -10.16
CA ASN A 148 12.73 -1.71 -11.26
C ASN A 148 13.00 -3.14 -10.77
N GLU A 149 13.87 -3.32 -9.78
CA GLU A 149 14.14 -4.61 -9.17
C GLU A 149 12.88 -5.18 -8.48
N LEU A 150 12.19 -4.38 -7.67
CA LEU A 150 10.92 -4.81 -7.05
C LEU A 150 9.88 -5.21 -8.10
N LYS A 151 9.76 -4.45 -9.18
CA LYS A 151 8.86 -4.78 -10.30
C LYS A 151 9.23 -6.10 -10.96
N ALA A 152 10.54 -6.35 -11.16
CA ALA A 152 11.04 -7.57 -11.78
C ALA A 152 10.73 -8.83 -10.95
N VAL A 153 10.74 -8.73 -9.61
CA VAL A 153 10.40 -9.84 -8.71
C VAL A 153 8.90 -9.94 -8.38
N GLY A 154 8.04 -9.19 -9.09
CA GLY A 154 6.59 -9.37 -9.06
C GLY A 154 5.83 -8.42 -8.15
N VAL A 155 6.45 -7.44 -7.53
CA VAL A 155 5.75 -6.39 -6.76
C VAL A 155 4.91 -5.54 -7.73
N LYS A 156 3.60 -5.41 -7.42
CA LYS A 156 2.62 -4.71 -8.27
C LYS A 156 2.30 -3.31 -7.81
N ARG A 157 2.45 -3.03 -6.52
CA ARG A 157 2.17 -1.73 -5.92
C ARG A 157 3.22 -1.37 -4.89
N TYR A 158 3.62 -0.13 -4.90
CA TYR A 158 4.46 0.47 -3.86
C TYR A 158 3.67 1.54 -3.13
N HIS A 159 3.76 1.53 -1.82
CA HIS A 159 3.15 2.53 -0.96
C HIS A 159 4.23 3.31 -0.22
N ASN A 160 4.17 4.63 -0.30
CA ASN A 160 5.04 5.53 0.46
C ASN A 160 4.22 6.67 1.02
N ASN A 161 4.30 6.87 2.32
CA ASN A 161 3.64 7.97 3.00
C ASN A 161 4.47 9.25 2.86
N LEU A 162 3.80 10.39 2.78
CA LEU A 162 4.47 11.69 2.81
C LEU A 162 4.85 12.12 4.23
N GLU A 163 4.18 11.52 5.21
CA GLU A 163 4.40 11.75 6.64
C GLU A 163 4.42 13.24 7.07
N THR A 164 4.75 13.52 8.31
CA THR A 164 4.80 14.90 8.88
C THR A 164 6.21 15.26 9.32
#